data_393ea243e8dcb8001d41514a4076aee4
#
_entry.id   393ea243e8dcb8001d41514a4076aee4
#
_cell.length_a   1.000
_cell.length_b   1.000
_cell.length_c   1.000
_cell.angle_alpha   90.00
_cell.angle_beta   90.00
_cell.angle_gamma   90.00
#
_symmetry.space_group_name_H-M   'P 1'
#
loop_
_entity.id
_entity.type
_entity.pdbx_description
1 polymer ?
#
loop_
_entity_poly.entity_id
_entity_poly.type
_entity_poly.pdbx_seq_one_letter_code
_entity_poly.pdbx_strand_id
1 'polypeptide(L)'
;MKLFAGSEGFRRDFIFVEDIVQMNLHFYQAKTSGIFNAGTGKARSFQDIATTLQQLELAGQIEIIPFPDHLEGKYQEFTEADTTFLRKSGYEHPMTSLEDGVRQYYNLWKRTGGYRRD
;
A
#
# COMPACT_ATOMS: atom_id res chain seq x y z
N MET A 1 -16.89 1.11 4.97
CA MET A 1 -15.54 0.58 5.29
C MET A 1 -15.47 0.25 6.77
N LYS A 2 -14.83 -0.84 7.10
CA LYS A 2 -14.70 -1.31 8.50
C LYS A 2 -13.23 -1.28 8.91
N LEU A 3 -12.95 -0.68 10.06
CA LEU A 3 -11.63 -0.65 10.65
C LEU A 3 -11.68 -1.29 12.05
N PHE A 4 -10.64 -2.03 12.40
CA PHE A 4 -10.53 -2.58 13.76
C PHE A 4 -10.25 -1.47 14.77
N ALA A 5 -10.85 -1.58 15.96
CA ALA A 5 -10.53 -0.70 17.07
C ALA A 5 -9.03 -0.77 17.37
N GLY A 6 -8.38 0.38 17.55
CA GLY A 6 -6.94 0.48 17.74
C GLY A 6 -6.13 0.48 16.45
N SER A 7 -6.78 0.33 15.27
CA SER A 7 -6.08 0.25 13.99
C SER A 7 -5.41 1.55 13.56
N GLU A 8 -5.73 2.65 14.19
CA GLU A 8 -5.04 3.93 13.96
C GLU A 8 -3.55 3.85 14.29
N GLY A 9 -3.17 2.92 15.18
CA GLY A 9 -1.77 2.63 15.49
C GLY A 9 -1.14 1.59 14.58
N PHE A 10 -1.92 0.90 13.76
CA PHE A 10 -1.41 -0.12 12.85
C PHE A 10 -0.95 0.54 11.56
N ARG A 11 0.31 0.32 11.21
CA ARG A 11 0.93 0.90 10.03
C ARG A 11 1.52 -0.17 9.14
N ARG A 12 1.35 0.01 7.84
CA ARG A 12 1.88 -0.87 6.82
C ARG A 12 2.60 -0.05 5.77
N ASP A 13 3.59 -0.65 5.15
CA ASP A 13 4.18 -0.09 3.96
C ASP A 13 3.33 -0.51 2.76
N PHE A 14 2.30 0.28 2.49
CA PHE A 14 1.44 0.07 1.31
C PHE A 14 2.17 0.54 0.07
N ILE A 15 2.22 -0.30 -0.94
CA ILE A 15 2.87 0.04 -2.19
C ILE A 15 1.90 -0.13 -3.36
N PHE A 16 1.95 0.80 -4.30
CA PHE A 16 1.15 0.74 -5.52
C PHE A 16 1.73 -0.31 -6.46
N VAL A 17 0.85 -1.09 -7.10
CA VAL A 17 1.26 -2.23 -7.91
C VAL A 17 2.19 -1.84 -9.07
N GLU A 18 2.01 -0.66 -9.67
CA GLU A 18 2.91 -0.21 -10.74
C GLU A 18 4.31 0.08 -10.25
N ASP A 19 4.49 0.50 -9.01
CA ASP A 19 5.82 0.68 -8.42
C ASP A 19 6.55 -0.66 -8.34
N ILE A 20 5.86 -1.74 -7.98
CA ILE A 20 6.42 -3.09 -7.99
C ILE A 20 6.80 -3.52 -9.42
N VAL A 21 5.96 -3.22 -10.40
CA VAL A 21 6.26 -3.51 -11.81
C VAL A 21 7.53 -2.78 -12.25
N GLN A 22 7.67 -1.49 -11.90
CA GLN A 22 8.85 -0.71 -12.24
C GLN A 22 10.13 -1.28 -11.60
N MET A 23 10.05 -1.74 -10.36
CA MET A 23 11.20 -2.39 -9.70
C MET A 23 11.61 -3.66 -10.43
N ASN A 24 10.65 -4.50 -10.81
CA ASN A 24 10.92 -5.73 -11.57
C ASN A 24 11.58 -5.42 -12.91
N LEU A 25 11.09 -4.42 -13.64
CA LEU A 25 11.68 -4.00 -14.90
C LEU A 25 13.10 -3.48 -14.72
N HIS A 26 13.35 -2.72 -13.65
CA HIS A 26 14.69 -2.22 -13.33
C HIS A 26 15.69 -3.37 -13.18
N PHE A 27 15.37 -4.37 -12.36
CA PHE A 27 16.28 -5.50 -12.14
C PHE A 27 16.45 -6.36 -13.36
N TYR A 28 15.41 -6.53 -14.15
CA TYR A 28 15.50 -7.24 -15.42
C TYR A 28 16.46 -6.54 -16.40
N GLN A 29 16.33 -5.22 -16.53
CA GLN A 29 17.16 -4.42 -17.45
C GLN A 29 18.60 -4.27 -16.96
N ALA A 30 18.77 -4.06 -15.65
CA ALA A 30 20.09 -3.90 -15.04
C ALA A 30 20.86 -5.21 -14.92
N LYS A 31 20.20 -6.35 -15.11
CA LYS A 31 20.77 -7.70 -14.92
C LYS A 31 21.43 -7.86 -13.55
N THR A 32 20.88 -7.21 -12.54
CA THR A 32 21.36 -7.26 -11.15
C THR A 32 20.63 -8.36 -10.42
N SER A 33 21.37 -9.21 -9.71
CA SER A 33 20.80 -10.28 -8.89
C SER A 33 20.97 -9.95 -7.42
N GLY A 34 20.06 -10.45 -6.60
CA GLY A 34 20.12 -10.28 -5.15
C GLY A 34 18.74 -10.34 -4.52
N ILE A 35 18.69 -10.07 -3.22
CA ILE A 35 17.45 -9.96 -2.46
C ILE A 35 17.30 -8.50 -2.06
N PHE A 36 16.17 -7.89 -2.44
CA PHE A 36 15.89 -6.49 -2.18
C PHE A 36 14.50 -6.34 -1.59
N ASN A 37 14.39 -5.47 -0.57
CA ASN A 37 13.08 -5.13 -0.03
C ASN A 37 12.35 -4.23 -1.02
N ALA A 38 11.16 -4.65 -1.45
CA ALA A 38 10.32 -3.91 -2.37
C ALA A 38 9.21 -3.23 -1.57
N GLY A 39 9.39 -1.98 -1.25
CA GLY A 39 8.43 -1.16 -0.51
C GLY A 39 8.70 0.31 -0.75
N THR A 40 7.88 1.16 -0.14
CA THR A 40 8.02 2.61 -0.28
C THR A 40 9.00 3.22 0.72
N GLY A 41 9.20 2.54 1.85
CA GLY A 41 9.95 3.07 2.98
C GLY A 41 9.14 4.02 3.86
N LYS A 42 7.82 4.11 3.65
CA LYS A 42 6.91 4.98 4.41
C LYS A 42 5.69 4.20 4.85
N ALA A 43 5.66 3.79 6.11
CA ALA A 43 4.51 3.13 6.69
C ALA A 43 3.35 4.12 6.87
N ARG A 44 2.15 3.69 6.50
CA ARG A 44 0.92 4.47 6.60
C ARG A 44 -0.14 3.66 7.33
N SER A 45 -1.13 4.32 7.92
CA SER A 45 -2.20 3.65 8.66
C SER A 45 -3.33 3.17 7.74
N PHE A 46 -4.09 2.18 8.19
CA PHE A 46 -5.34 1.80 7.51
C PHE A 46 -6.34 2.95 7.47
N GLN A 47 -6.32 3.80 8.51
CA GLN A 47 -7.13 5.02 8.54
C GLN A 47 -6.80 5.95 7.37
N ASP A 48 -5.53 6.06 6.99
CA ASP A 48 -5.12 6.89 5.86
C ASP A 48 -5.76 6.42 4.55
N ILE A 49 -5.82 5.10 4.34
CA ILE A 49 -6.50 4.52 3.16
C ILE A 49 -7.99 4.84 3.20
N ALA A 50 -8.63 4.61 4.34
CA ALA A 50 -10.05 4.83 4.50
C ALA A 50 -10.42 6.31 4.29
N THR A 51 -9.62 7.22 4.84
CA THR A 51 -9.82 8.67 4.67
C THR A 51 -9.67 9.08 3.20
N THR A 52 -8.67 8.54 2.50
CA THR A 52 -8.47 8.83 1.09
C THR A 52 -9.64 8.35 0.25
N LEU A 53 -10.14 7.15 0.52
CA LEU A 53 -11.32 6.61 -0.17
C LEU A 53 -12.57 7.43 0.13
N GLN A 54 -12.76 7.89 1.37
CA GLN A 54 -13.87 8.77 1.73
C GLN A 54 -13.87 10.08 0.95
N GLN A 55 -12.70 10.65 0.71
CA GLN A 55 -12.55 11.87 -0.07
C GLN A 55 -12.91 11.67 -1.55
N LEU A 56 -12.68 10.45 -2.07
CA LEU A 56 -13.01 10.11 -3.45
C LEU A 56 -14.47 9.67 -3.62
N GLU A 57 -15.01 9.00 -2.63
CA GLU A 57 -16.38 8.48 -2.61
C GLU A 57 -17.14 9.14 -1.45
N LEU A 58 -17.74 10.29 -1.70
CA LEU A 58 -18.35 11.14 -0.68
C LEU A 58 -19.45 10.47 0.15
N ALA A 59 -19.97 9.32 -0.28
CA ALA A 59 -20.99 8.55 0.42
C ALA A 59 -20.42 7.48 1.36
N GLY A 60 -19.11 7.28 1.39
CA GLY A 60 -18.48 6.24 2.20
C GLY A 60 -18.44 6.61 3.68
N GLN A 61 -18.73 5.65 4.55
CA GLN A 61 -18.60 5.79 6.00
C GLN A 61 -17.57 4.82 6.54
N ILE A 62 -16.84 5.26 7.58
CA ILE A 62 -15.89 4.43 8.31
C ILE A 62 -16.59 3.90 9.57
N GLU A 63 -16.65 2.58 9.70
CA GLU A 63 -17.16 1.90 10.87
C GLU A 63 -16.02 1.30 11.67
N ILE A 64 -15.94 1.60 12.96
CA ILE A 64 -14.95 0.99 13.85
C ILE A 64 -15.57 -0.26 14.45
N ILE A 65 -14.92 -1.39 14.25
CA ILE A 65 -15.38 -2.68 14.78
C ILE A 65 -14.38 -3.22 15.81
N PRO A 66 -14.82 -4.07 16.75
CA PRO A 66 -13.91 -4.67 17.74
C PRO A 66 -12.79 -5.47 17.05
N PHE A 67 -11.59 -5.41 17.62
CA PHE A 67 -10.47 -6.22 17.16
C PHE A 67 -10.77 -7.70 17.48
N PRO A 68 -10.65 -8.62 16.50
CA PRO A 68 -10.93 -10.04 16.74
C PRO A 68 -9.95 -10.64 17.74
N ASP A 69 -10.47 -11.33 18.77
CA ASP A 69 -9.65 -11.96 19.82
C ASP A 69 -8.64 -12.96 19.26
N HIS A 70 -9.02 -13.70 18.22
CA HIS A 70 -8.15 -14.70 17.61
C HIS A 70 -6.95 -14.11 16.86
N LEU A 71 -6.95 -12.82 16.57
CA LEU A 71 -5.84 -12.10 15.94
C LEU A 71 -4.96 -11.39 16.97
N GLU A 72 -5.39 -11.31 18.23
CA GLU A 72 -4.61 -10.65 19.27
C GLU A 72 -3.25 -11.33 19.42
N GLY A 73 -2.18 -10.53 19.41
CA GLY A 73 -0.80 -11.04 19.47
C GLY A 73 -0.29 -11.69 18.19
N LYS A 74 -1.12 -11.88 17.18
CA LYS A 74 -0.76 -12.49 15.89
C LYS A 74 -0.79 -11.52 14.72
N TYR A 75 -1.36 -10.34 14.92
CA TYR A 75 -1.49 -9.33 13.90
C TYR A 75 -0.27 -8.43 13.90
N GLN A 76 0.31 -8.21 12.73
CA GLN A 76 1.44 -7.29 12.61
C GLN A 76 0.96 -5.85 12.72
N GLU A 77 1.44 -5.13 13.72
CA GLU A 77 1.07 -3.74 13.97
C GLU A 77 1.84 -2.75 13.12
N PHE A 78 3.04 -3.14 12.67
CA PHE A 78 3.92 -2.26 11.91
C PHE A 78 4.74 -3.04 10.89
N THR A 79 4.76 -2.55 9.64
CA THR A 79 5.71 -2.97 8.62
C THR A 79 6.19 -1.75 7.85
N GLU A 80 7.50 -1.68 7.62
CA GLU A 80 8.09 -0.63 6.80
C GLU A 80 9.37 -1.17 6.17
N ALA A 81 9.48 -1.08 4.85
CA ALA A 81 10.63 -1.59 4.14
C ALA A 81 11.84 -0.69 4.35
N ASP A 82 13.00 -1.30 4.59
CA ASP A 82 14.27 -0.62 4.45
C ASP A 82 14.68 -0.68 2.97
N THR A 83 14.62 0.43 2.30
CA THR A 83 14.87 0.54 0.86
C THR A 83 16.33 0.89 0.52
N THR A 84 17.23 0.83 1.49
CA THR A 84 18.64 1.21 1.30
C THR A 84 19.28 0.45 0.14
N PHE A 85 19.19 -0.88 0.13
CA PHE A 85 19.80 -1.69 -0.93
C PHE A 85 19.11 -1.50 -2.27
N LEU A 86 17.79 -1.29 -2.29
CA LEU A 86 17.06 -0.98 -3.51
C LEU A 86 17.62 0.29 -4.15
N ARG A 87 17.79 1.35 -3.38
CA ARG A 87 18.33 2.62 -3.90
C ARG A 87 19.80 2.49 -4.31
N LYS A 88 20.59 1.74 -3.57
CA LYS A 88 22.00 1.47 -3.93
C LYS A 88 22.13 0.68 -5.23
N SER A 89 21.14 -0.09 -5.62
CA SER A 89 21.12 -0.82 -6.90
C SER A 89 20.98 0.10 -8.11
N GLY A 90 20.78 1.40 -7.88
CA GLY A 90 20.56 2.38 -8.95
C GLY A 90 19.08 2.64 -9.27
N TYR A 91 18.16 2.06 -8.49
CA TYR A 91 16.74 2.33 -8.65
C TYR A 91 16.42 3.73 -8.14
N GLU A 92 16.16 4.66 -9.05
CA GLU A 92 15.91 6.07 -8.73
C GLU A 92 14.47 6.51 -8.93
N HIS A 93 13.60 5.60 -9.39
CA HIS A 93 12.20 5.92 -9.65
C HIS A 93 11.51 6.33 -8.35
N PRO A 94 10.80 7.47 -8.33
CA PRO A 94 10.07 7.90 -7.13
C PRO A 94 8.92 6.94 -6.83
N MET A 95 8.63 6.74 -5.55
CA MET A 95 7.49 5.93 -5.12
C MET A 95 6.21 6.74 -5.22
N THR A 96 5.14 6.08 -5.69
CA THR A 96 3.80 6.66 -5.71
C THR A 96 3.31 6.85 -4.27
N SER A 97 2.76 8.02 -3.94
CA SER A 97 2.16 8.24 -2.63
C SER A 97 0.94 7.34 -2.43
N LEU A 98 0.59 7.08 -1.16
CA LEU A 98 -0.62 6.31 -0.84
C LEU A 98 -1.85 6.96 -1.47
N GLU A 99 -1.98 8.27 -1.35
CA GLU A 99 -3.11 9.04 -1.88
C GLU A 99 -3.22 8.90 -3.40
N ASP A 100 -2.10 9.04 -4.11
CA ASP A 100 -2.09 8.93 -5.57
C ASP A 100 -2.35 7.49 -6.03
N GLY A 101 -1.77 6.51 -5.37
CA GLY A 101 -1.98 5.10 -5.69
C GLY A 101 -3.44 4.69 -5.48
N VAL A 102 -4.02 5.07 -4.37
CA VAL A 102 -5.44 4.81 -4.07
C VAL A 102 -6.35 5.48 -5.12
N ARG A 103 -6.05 6.73 -5.48
CA ARG A 103 -6.82 7.46 -6.49
C ARG A 103 -6.76 6.78 -7.85
N GLN A 104 -5.58 6.39 -8.29
CA GLN A 104 -5.39 5.73 -9.58
C GLN A 104 -6.13 4.39 -9.63
N TYR A 105 -6.01 3.61 -8.58
CA TYR A 105 -6.69 2.32 -8.49
C TYR A 105 -8.21 2.48 -8.43
N TYR A 106 -8.70 3.44 -7.66
CA TYR A 106 -10.13 3.76 -7.56
C TYR A 106 -10.70 4.17 -8.93
N ASN A 107 -10.01 5.03 -9.67
CA ASN A 107 -10.43 5.45 -11.00
C ASN A 107 -10.48 4.27 -11.98
N LEU A 108 -9.52 3.37 -11.91
CA LEU A 108 -9.52 2.14 -12.71
C LEU A 108 -10.71 1.25 -12.36
N TRP A 109 -10.94 1.06 -11.07
CA TRP A 109 -12.06 0.26 -10.56
C TRP A 109 -13.41 0.82 -11.05
N LYS A 110 -13.59 2.12 -11.02
CA LYS A 110 -14.81 2.77 -11.56
C LYS A 110 -14.97 2.53 -13.06
N ARG A 111 -13.90 2.69 -13.84
CA ARG A 111 -13.94 2.50 -15.30
C ARG A 111 -14.27 1.06 -15.68
N THR A 112 -13.90 0.08 -14.88
CA THR A 112 -14.15 -1.33 -15.15
C THR A 112 -15.47 -1.84 -14.55
N GLY A 113 -16.32 -0.94 -14.05
CA GLY A 113 -17.59 -1.30 -13.44
C GLY A 113 -17.49 -2.00 -12.10
N GLY A 114 -16.41 -1.78 -11.38
CA GLY A 114 -16.18 -2.37 -10.06
C GLY A 114 -15.49 -3.73 -10.08
N TYR A 115 -15.06 -4.21 -11.25
CA TYR A 115 -14.34 -5.46 -11.36
C TYR A 115 -13.00 -5.23 -12.07
N ARG A 116 -11.96 -5.83 -11.52
CA ARG A 116 -10.69 -5.93 -12.22
C ARG A 116 -10.81 -7.04 -13.27
N ARG A 117 -10.55 -6.68 -14.52
CA ARG A 117 -10.43 -7.64 -15.61
C ARG A 117 -8.97 -7.82 -15.94
N ASP A 118 -8.53 -9.04 -15.89
CA ASP A 118 -7.19 -9.41 -16.31
C ASP A 118 -7.06 -9.38 -17.85
#